data_fafb31e960c5e4f1e77091b4af3568db
#
_entry.id   fafb31e960c5e4f1e77091b4af3568db
#
_cell.length_a   1.000
_cell.length_b   1.000
_cell.length_c   1.000
_cell.angle_alpha   90.00
_cell.angle_beta   90.00
_cell.angle_gamma   90.00
#
_symmetry.space_group_name_H-M   'P 1'
#
loop_
_entity.id
_entity.type
_entity.pdbx_description
1 polymer ?
#
loop_
_entity_poly.entity_id
_entity_poly.type
_entity_poly.pdbx_seq_one_letter_code
_entity_poly.pdbx_strand_id
1 'polypeptide(L)'
;CCGTAPSASGLSGDPITSNLYADHEKELLPTTAVQASLGCGNPTALAKLEEGQVVLDLGSGGGIDVLLSAKRVGPTGKAYGLDMTDEMLALARENQAKAGATNVEFLKGTMEEIPLPDGSVDVIISNCVINLAADKDRVLREAFRVLKPGGRFAVSDVVTKGEIPAPVKKSVELWIGCIAGALDEDDYVA
;
A
#
# COMPACT_ATOMS: atom_id res chain seq x y z
N CYS A 1 13.09 -6.78 -37.31
CA CYS A 1 14.08 -5.97 -36.57
C CYS A 1 13.71 -6.07 -35.11
N CYS A 2 14.46 -6.89 -34.37
CA CYS A 2 14.26 -7.08 -32.93
C CYS A 2 14.80 -5.86 -32.19
N GLY A 3 13.90 -5.06 -31.62
CA GLY A 3 14.26 -4.04 -30.63
C GLY A 3 14.39 -4.71 -29.27
N THR A 4 15.58 -4.68 -28.71
CA THR A 4 15.88 -5.09 -27.33
C THR A 4 15.12 -4.19 -26.38
N ALA A 5 14.34 -4.80 -25.47
CA ALA A 5 13.73 -4.09 -24.35
C ALA A 5 14.82 -3.37 -23.52
N PRO A 6 14.60 -2.15 -23.06
CA PRO A 6 15.58 -1.48 -22.20
C PRO A 6 15.65 -2.24 -20.87
N SER A 7 16.87 -2.64 -20.50
CA SER A 7 17.18 -3.21 -19.20
C SER A 7 16.81 -2.21 -18.10
N ALA A 8 16.11 -2.67 -17.09
CA ALA A 8 15.71 -1.90 -15.90
C ALA A 8 16.94 -1.61 -14.99
N SER A 9 17.93 -0.92 -15.52
CA SER A 9 19.10 -0.41 -14.80
C SER A 9 19.12 1.10 -14.93
N GLY A 10 18.42 1.81 -14.05
CA GLY A 10 18.48 3.27 -14.05
C GLY A 10 17.32 4.02 -13.41
N LEU A 11 16.59 3.46 -12.45
CA LEU A 11 15.67 4.22 -11.58
C LEU A 11 16.40 4.61 -10.28
N SER A 12 17.55 5.26 -10.41
CA SER A 12 18.14 6.02 -9.32
C SER A 12 17.49 7.41 -9.32
N GLY A 13 16.51 7.61 -8.44
CA GLY A 13 16.03 8.94 -8.09
C GLY A 13 14.73 9.40 -8.72
N ASP A 14 13.67 8.61 -8.60
CA ASP A 14 12.32 9.18 -8.70
C ASP A 14 12.15 10.17 -7.52
N PRO A 15 11.99 11.48 -7.80
CA PRO A 15 11.92 12.50 -6.76
C PRO A 15 10.71 12.34 -5.82
N ILE A 16 9.71 11.57 -6.23
CA ILE A 16 8.50 11.32 -5.42
C ILE A 16 8.73 10.20 -4.41
N THR A 17 9.40 9.11 -4.80
CA THR A 17 9.52 7.91 -3.95
C THR A 17 10.82 7.88 -3.12
N SER A 18 11.83 8.66 -3.46
CA SER A 18 13.17 8.59 -2.85
C SER A 18 13.23 9.05 -1.38
N ASN A 19 12.31 9.93 -0.94
CA ASN A 19 12.32 10.58 0.37
C ASN A 19 11.15 10.22 1.28
N LEU A 20 10.34 9.20 0.93
CA LEU A 20 9.13 8.84 1.68
C LEU A 20 9.42 8.20 3.04
N TYR A 21 10.53 7.47 3.14
CA TYR A 21 10.94 6.77 4.34
C TYR A 21 12.27 7.33 4.85
N ALA A 22 12.38 7.54 6.15
CA ALA A 22 13.62 7.99 6.76
C ALA A 22 14.74 6.94 6.57
N ASP A 23 16.00 7.38 6.52
CA ASP A 23 17.13 6.47 6.25
C ASP A 23 17.23 5.35 7.29
N HIS A 24 16.95 5.63 8.56
CA HIS A 24 16.89 4.63 9.61
C HIS A 24 15.76 3.60 9.43
N GLU A 25 14.66 3.94 8.76
CA GLU A 25 13.59 2.99 8.41
C GLU A 25 14.02 2.08 7.26
N LYS A 26 14.71 2.65 6.25
CA LYS A 26 15.25 1.90 5.10
C LYS A 26 16.33 0.91 5.51
N GLU A 27 17.23 1.29 6.43
CA GLU A 27 18.28 0.42 6.96
C GLU A 27 17.76 -0.82 7.66
N LEU A 28 16.54 -0.75 8.19
CA LEU A 28 15.88 -1.86 8.89
C LEU A 28 15.17 -2.85 7.94
N LEU A 29 15.15 -2.58 6.63
CA LEU A 29 14.37 -3.32 5.65
C LEU A 29 15.25 -3.96 4.58
N PRO A 30 14.82 -5.09 3.98
CA PRO A 30 15.46 -5.62 2.79
C PRO A 30 15.45 -4.60 1.66
N THR A 31 16.58 -4.42 0.98
CA THR A 31 16.73 -3.49 -0.15
C THR A 31 15.68 -3.75 -1.24
N THR A 32 15.32 -5.02 -1.45
CA THR A 32 14.29 -5.43 -2.42
C THR A 32 12.89 -4.93 -2.05
N ALA A 33 12.55 -4.80 -0.76
CA ALA A 33 11.29 -4.21 -0.32
C ALA A 33 11.25 -2.70 -0.62
N VAL A 34 12.37 -2.01 -0.36
CA VAL A 34 12.50 -0.56 -0.63
C VAL A 34 12.43 -0.27 -2.13
N GLN A 35 13.08 -1.08 -2.96
CA GLN A 35 13.09 -0.92 -4.42
C GLN A 35 11.75 -1.23 -5.09
N ALA A 36 10.93 -2.08 -4.48
CA ALA A 36 9.61 -2.43 -4.98
C ALA A 36 8.50 -1.45 -4.53
N SER A 37 8.84 -0.44 -3.72
CA SER A 37 7.88 0.57 -3.27
C SER A 37 7.55 1.55 -4.40
N LEU A 38 6.26 1.60 -4.76
CA LEU A 38 5.69 2.54 -5.72
C LEU A 38 4.74 3.55 -5.04
N GLY A 39 4.76 3.60 -3.71
CA GLY A 39 3.90 4.48 -2.93
C GLY A 39 4.22 5.97 -3.12
N CYS A 40 3.25 6.82 -2.85
CA CYS A 40 3.37 8.28 -2.92
C CYS A 40 3.44 8.94 -1.53
N GLY A 41 3.50 8.15 -0.45
CA GLY A 41 3.58 8.62 0.92
C GLY A 41 4.14 7.60 1.91
N ASN A 42 4.12 7.96 3.19
CA ASN A 42 4.46 7.06 4.30
C ASN A 42 3.23 6.90 5.22
N PRO A 43 2.28 6.02 4.89
CA PRO A 43 1.06 5.84 5.66
C PRO A 43 1.35 5.30 7.07
N THR A 44 2.45 4.57 7.26
CA THR A 44 2.84 4.05 8.57
C THR A 44 3.23 5.17 9.55
N ALA A 45 3.76 6.29 9.05
CA ALA A 45 4.04 7.48 9.86
C ALA A 45 2.76 8.23 10.21
N LEU A 46 1.80 8.31 9.26
CA LEU A 46 0.50 8.96 9.47
C LEU A 46 -0.38 8.20 10.46
N ALA A 47 -0.35 6.88 10.43
CA ALA A 47 -1.23 6.01 11.20
C ALA A 47 -0.98 6.03 12.71
N LYS A 48 0.17 6.54 13.19
CA LYS A 48 0.56 6.54 14.62
C LYS A 48 0.33 5.17 15.27
N LEU A 49 0.95 4.15 14.70
CA LEU A 49 0.80 2.76 15.15
C LEU A 49 1.29 2.58 16.58
N GLU A 50 0.56 1.82 17.38
CA GLU A 50 0.84 1.51 18.77
C GLU A 50 1.16 0.03 18.96
N GLU A 51 1.91 -0.29 20.01
CA GLU A 51 2.28 -1.67 20.34
C GLU A 51 1.04 -2.53 20.60
N GLY A 52 1.04 -3.75 20.07
CA GLY A 52 -0.07 -4.71 20.20
C GLY A 52 -1.20 -4.57 19.20
N GLN A 53 -1.20 -3.53 18.36
CA GLN A 53 -2.24 -3.33 17.35
C GLN A 53 -2.16 -4.35 16.20
N VAL A 54 -3.32 -4.61 15.60
CA VAL A 54 -3.47 -5.36 14.34
C VAL A 54 -3.62 -4.36 13.20
N VAL A 55 -2.71 -4.42 12.24
CA VAL A 55 -2.65 -3.52 11.07
C VAL A 55 -2.91 -4.29 9.80
N LEU A 56 -3.66 -3.70 8.88
CA LEU A 56 -3.85 -4.19 7.50
C LEU A 56 -3.34 -3.15 6.52
N ASP A 57 -2.49 -3.58 5.60
CA ASP A 57 -2.02 -2.79 4.45
C ASP A 57 -2.75 -3.25 3.19
N LEU A 58 -3.48 -2.32 2.55
CA LEU A 58 -4.19 -2.58 1.30
C LEU A 58 -3.26 -2.35 0.11
N GLY A 59 -3.10 -3.36 -0.75
CA GLY A 59 -2.20 -3.32 -1.89
C GLY A 59 -0.74 -3.30 -1.45
N SER A 60 -0.37 -4.25 -0.60
CA SER A 60 0.92 -4.26 0.11
C SER A 60 2.17 -4.42 -0.77
N GLY A 61 2.00 -4.80 -2.05
CA GLY A 61 3.12 -4.97 -2.98
C GLY A 61 4.24 -5.83 -2.41
N GLY A 62 5.48 -5.33 -2.46
CA GLY A 62 6.67 -6.00 -1.90
C GLY A 62 6.76 -6.01 -0.37
N GLY A 63 5.75 -5.48 0.35
CA GLY A 63 5.58 -5.59 1.79
C GLY A 63 6.32 -4.57 2.63
N ILE A 64 6.77 -3.44 2.08
CA ILE A 64 7.54 -2.43 2.82
C ILE A 64 6.74 -1.87 4.02
N ASP A 65 5.51 -1.42 3.79
CA ASP A 65 4.67 -0.81 4.82
C ASP A 65 4.20 -1.85 5.85
N VAL A 66 4.00 -3.11 5.43
CA VAL A 66 3.69 -4.23 6.33
C VAL A 66 4.85 -4.51 7.28
N LEU A 67 6.08 -4.58 6.77
CA LEU A 67 7.28 -4.84 7.58
C LEU A 67 7.57 -3.69 8.55
N LEU A 68 7.36 -2.44 8.14
CA LEU A 68 7.45 -1.28 9.02
C LEU A 68 6.38 -1.31 10.10
N SER A 69 5.13 -1.63 9.71
CA SER A 69 4.02 -1.77 10.65
C SER A 69 4.29 -2.85 11.69
N ALA A 70 4.75 -4.03 11.26
CA ALA A 70 5.09 -5.15 12.14
C ALA A 70 6.13 -4.78 13.20
N LYS A 71 7.14 -3.98 12.82
CA LYS A 71 8.14 -3.47 13.77
C LYS A 71 7.53 -2.51 14.78
N ARG A 72 6.65 -1.60 14.32
CA ARG A 72 6.04 -0.59 15.19
C ARG A 72 5.04 -1.17 16.17
N VAL A 73 4.24 -2.16 15.74
CA VAL A 73 3.27 -2.81 16.64
C VAL A 73 3.90 -3.84 17.56
N GLY A 74 5.17 -4.19 17.35
CA GLY A 74 5.92 -5.08 18.21
C GLY A 74 5.45 -6.53 18.18
N PRO A 75 6.04 -7.40 19.02
CA PRO A 75 5.80 -8.85 18.96
C PRO A 75 4.39 -9.27 19.40
N THR A 76 3.66 -8.42 20.10
CA THR A 76 2.28 -8.65 20.55
C THR A 76 1.24 -8.17 19.53
N GLY A 77 1.65 -7.35 18.55
CA GLY A 77 0.83 -6.91 17.45
C GLY A 77 0.96 -7.81 16.22
N LYS A 78 0.19 -7.51 15.18
CA LYS A 78 0.21 -8.23 13.92
C LYS A 78 0.05 -7.27 12.74
N ALA A 79 0.76 -7.55 11.64
CA ALA A 79 0.60 -6.84 10.38
C ALA A 79 0.16 -7.80 9.27
N TYR A 80 -0.92 -7.45 8.60
CA TYR A 80 -1.42 -8.12 7.41
C TYR A 80 -1.07 -7.28 6.17
N GLY A 81 -0.64 -7.94 5.11
CA GLY A 81 -0.52 -7.36 3.78
C GLY A 81 -1.48 -8.02 2.81
N LEU A 82 -2.35 -7.25 2.17
CA LEU A 82 -3.27 -7.74 1.15
C LEU A 82 -2.77 -7.33 -0.23
N ASP A 83 -2.62 -8.30 -1.13
CA ASP A 83 -2.32 -8.05 -2.53
C ASP A 83 -3.02 -9.08 -3.43
N MET A 84 -3.38 -8.67 -4.65
CA MET A 84 -4.07 -9.54 -5.60
C MET A 84 -3.12 -10.35 -6.48
N THR A 85 -1.85 -9.97 -6.55
CA THR A 85 -0.86 -10.56 -7.47
C THR A 85 0.03 -11.58 -6.78
N ASP A 86 0.22 -12.74 -7.41
CA ASP A 86 1.07 -13.79 -6.86
C ASP A 86 2.54 -13.38 -6.81
N GLU A 87 2.99 -12.59 -7.78
CA GLU A 87 4.36 -12.10 -7.91
C GLU A 87 4.72 -11.19 -6.74
N MET A 88 3.83 -10.24 -6.38
CA MET A 88 4.07 -9.34 -5.25
C MET A 88 4.02 -10.08 -3.92
N LEU A 89 3.09 -11.00 -3.75
CA LEU A 89 3.02 -11.84 -2.55
C LEU A 89 4.25 -12.74 -2.39
N ALA A 90 4.80 -13.26 -3.48
CA ALA A 90 6.04 -14.04 -3.44
C ALA A 90 7.22 -13.17 -2.99
N LEU A 91 7.36 -11.98 -3.56
CA LEU A 91 8.39 -11.00 -3.18
C LEU A 91 8.23 -10.56 -1.72
N ALA A 92 6.99 -10.27 -1.29
CA ALA A 92 6.70 -9.85 0.08
C ALA A 92 7.08 -10.93 1.10
N ARG A 93 6.79 -12.21 0.83
CA ARG A 93 7.19 -13.34 1.68
C ARG A 93 8.71 -13.54 1.72
N GLU A 94 9.39 -13.34 0.59
CA GLU A 94 10.86 -13.36 0.57
C GLU A 94 11.45 -12.23 1.42
N ASN A 95 10.89 -11.01 1.33
CA ASN A 95 11.29 -9.87 2.14
C ASN A 95 10.98 -10.09 3.63
N GLN A 96 9.84 -10.69 3.96
CA GLN A 96 9.50 -11.10 5.33
C GLN A 96 10.55 -12.06 5.90
N ALA A 97 10.94 -13.09 5.14
CA ALA A 97 11.95 -14.05 5.58
C ALA A 97 13.31 -13.36 5.81
N LYS A 98 13.73 -12.48 4.89
CA LYS A 98 14.97 -11.69 5.04
C LYS A 98 14.95 -10.76 6.26
N ALA A 99 13.79 -10.16 6.56
CA ALA A 99 13.60 -9.29 7.72
C ALA A 99 13.44 -10.05 9.05
N GLY A 100 13.25 -11.39 9.01
CA GLY A 100 12.96 -12.20 10.19
C GLY A 100 11.64 -11.83 10.89
N ALA A 101 10.67 -11.26 10.17
CA ALA A 101 9.42 -10.79 10.73
C ALA A 101 8.44 -11.96 10.96
N THR A 102 8.14 -12.27 12.24
CA THR A 102 7.30 -13.39 12.65
C THR A 102 5.84 -13.02 12.86
N ASN A 103 5.54 -11.72 13.02
CA ASN A 103 4.22 -11.16 13.26
C ASN A 103 3.56 -10.58 12.00
N VAL A 104 3.94 -11.10 10.83
CA VAL A 104 3.44 -10.68 9.50
C VAL A 104 2.72 -11.83 8.82
N GLU A 105 1.64 -11.52 8.10
CA GLU A 105 0.93 -12.47 7.24
C GLU A 105 0.50 -11.78 5.94
N PHE A 106 0.80 -12.41 4.80
CA PHE A 106 0.41 -11.93 3.49
C PHE A 106 -0.78 -12.73 2.94
N LEU A 107 -1.86 -12.00 2.64
CA LEU A 107 -3.14 -12.51 2.17
C LEU A 107 -3.30 -12.24 0.67
N LYS A 108 -3.77 -13.23 -0.07
CA LYS A 108 -4.18 -13.07 -1.45
C LYS A 108 -5.67 -12.68 -1.49
N GLY A 109 -5.98 -11.55 -2.13
CA GLY A 109 -7.35 -11.08 -2.28
C GLY A 109 -7.38 -9.71 -2.92
N THR A 110 -8.59 -9.20 -3.13
CA THR A 110 -8.83 -7.83 -3.62
C THR A 110 -9.29 -6.94 -2.48
N MET A 111 -9.12 -5.64 -2.65
CA MET A 111 -9.58 -4.65 -1.67
C MET A 111 -11.12 -4.59 -1.57
N GLU A 112 -11.80 -4.99 -2.64
CA GLU A 112 -13.27 -5.06 -2.70
C GLU A 112 -13.85 -6.28 -1.96
N GLU A 113 -12.99 -7.24 -1.54
CA GLU A 113 -13.37 -8.45 -0.79
C GLU A 113 -12.22 -8.88 0.12
N ILE A 114 -12.11 -8.20 1.27
CA ILE A 114 -10.99 -8.41 2.20
C ILE A 114 -11.19 -9.75 2.95
N PRO A 115 -10.24 -10.71 2.86
CA PRO A 115 -10.38 -12.04 3.46
C PRO A 115 -10.10 -12.04 4.98
N LEU A 116 -10.68 -11.10 5.69
CA LEU A 116 -10.60 -10.97 7.15
C LEU A 116 -12.00 -10.83 7.75
N PRO A 117 -12.20 -11.29 9.01
CA PRO A 117 -13.47 -11.11 9.72
C PRO A 117 -13.81 -9.64 9.97
N ASP A 118 -15.10 -9.37 10.20
CA ASP A 118 -15.59 -8.08 10.65
C ASP A 118 -14.90 -7.66 11.96
N GLY A 119 -14.56 -6.38 12.08
CA GLY A 119 -14.02 -5.82 13.32
C GLY A 119 -12.73 -6.49 13.79
N SER A 120 -11.85 -6.93 12.87
CA SER A 120 -10.65 -7.71 13.21
C SER A 120 -9.37 -6.88 13.26
N VAL A 121 -9.33 -5.67 12.67
CA VAL A 121 -8.14 -4.84 12.60
C VAL A 121 -8.31 -3.50 13.32
N ASP A 122 -7.23 -3.00 13.93
CA ASP A 122 -7.22 -1.73 14.65
C ASP A 122 -6.92 -0.56 13.71
N VAL A 123 -6.06 -0.81 12.71
CA VAL A 123 -5.62 0.21 11.77
C VAL A 123 -5.55 -0.37 10.36
N ILE A 124 -6.07 0.36 9.40
CA ILE A 124 -5.83 0.10 7.97
C ILE A 124 -4.92 1.19 7.45
N ILE A 125 -3.95 0.81 6.65
CA ILE A 125 -3.10 1.71 5.87
C ILE A 125 -3.27 1.42 4.39
N SER A 126 -3.05 2.44 3.55
CA SER A 126 -3.05 2.30 2.09
C SER A 126 -2.13 3.33 1.46
N ASN A 127 -1.35 2.92 0.47
CA ASN A 127 -0.37 3.76 -0.19
C ASN A 127 -0.49 3.70 -1.71
N CYS A 128 -1.14 4.70 -2.31
CA CYS A 128 -1.30 4.88 -3.77
C CYS A 128 -1.98 3.70 -4.50
N VAL A 129 -2.94 3.03 -3.89
CA VAL A 129 -3.55 1.83 -4.49
C VAL A 129 -5.07 1.92 -4.64
N ILE A 130 -5.76 2.72 -3.81
CA ILE A 130 -7.23 2.83 -3.86
C ILE A 130 -7.68 3.41 -5.20
N ASN A 131 -6.89 4.31 -5.77
CA ASN A 131 -7.15 4.88 -7.10
C ASN A 131 -7.17 3.83 -8.22
N LEU A 132 -6.56 2.66 -8.02
CA LEU A 132 -6.57 1.55 -8.99
C LEU A 132 -7.85 0.71 -8.91
N ALA A 133 -8.61 0.78 -7.82
CA ALA A 133 -9.85 0.04 -7.64
C ALA A 133 -10.94 0.51 -8.62
N ALA A 134 -11.65 -0.45 -9.18
CA ALA A 134 -12.79 -0.17 -10.06
C ALA A 134 -14.02 0.33 -9.27
N ASP A 135 -14.23 -0.20 -8.07
CA ASP A 135 -15.34 0.16 -7.16
C ASP A 135 -14.75 0.63 -5.81
N LYS A 136 -14.43 1.92 -5.74
CA LYS A 136 -13.85 2.53 -4.53
C LYS A 136 -14.81 2.51 -3.35
N ASP A 137 -16.11 2.67 -3.60
CA ASP A 137 -17.13 2.59 -2.57
C ASP A 137 -17.15 1.21 -1.90
N ARG A 138 -16.94 0.16 -2.69
CA ARG A 138 -16.86 -1.20 -2.16
C ARG A 138 -15.60 -1.39 -1.33
N VAL A 139 -14.47 -0.85 -1.78
CA VAL A 139 -13.21 -0.86 -1.01
C VAL A 139 -13.40 -0.19 0.35
N LEU A 140 -14.02 1.00 0.37
CA LEU A 140 -14.25 1.73 1.62
C LEU A 140 -15.22 1.00 2.55
N ARG A 141 -16.28 0.37 2.01
CA ARG A 141 -17.21 -0.48 2.80
C ARG A 141 -16.51 -1.69 3.40
N GLU A 142 -15.65 -2.37 2.65
CA GLU A 142 -14.87 -3.51 3.13
C GLU A 142 -13.85 -3.08 4.19
N ALA A 143 -13.15 -1.96 3.97
CA ALA A 143 -12.26 -1.39 4.96
C ALA A 143 -13.01 -1.07 6.26
N PHE A 144 -14.18 -0.44 6.18
CA PHE A 144 -15.02 -0.17 7.35
C PHE A 144 -15.50 -1.46 8.04
N ARG A 145 -15.86 -2.50 7.27
CA ARG A 145 -16.32 -3.80 7.81
C ARG A 145 -15.25 -4.47 8.67
N VAL A 146 -14.01 -4.50 8.20
CA VAL A 146 -12.92 -5.19 8.92
C VAL A 146 -12.31 -4.36 10.05
N LEU A 147 -12.53 -3.03 10.08
CA LEU A 147 -12.09 -2.16 11.17
C LEU A 147 -12.90 -2.42 12.44
N LYS A 148 -12.20 -2.51 13.57
CA LYS A 148 -12.82 -2.49 14.89
C LYS A 148 -13.51 -1.14 15.15
N PRO A 149 -14.56 -1.10 16.00
CA PRO A 149 -15.09 0.17 16.49
C PRO A 149 -13.98 1.05 17.08
N GLY A 150 -13.86 2.28 16.58
CA GLY A 150 -12.78 3.19 16.96
C GLY A 150 -11.44 2.95 16.25
N GLY A 151 -11.40 2.00 15.31
CA GLY A 151 -10.24 1.77 14.43
C GLY A 151 -9.96 2.97 13.52
N ARG A 152 -8.77 3.01 12.93
CA ARG A 152 -8.29 4.13 12.10
C ARG A 152 -7.97 3.68 10.68
N PHE A 153 -8.25 4.54 9.72
CA PHE A 153 -7.87 4.38 8.33
C PHE A 153 -6.94 5.52 7.91
N ALA A 154 -5.69 5.20 7.55
CA ALA A 154 -4.68 6.16 7.11
C ALA A 154 -4.30 5.89 5.65
N VAL A 155 -4.61 6.84 4.80
CA VAL A 155 -4.42 6.75 3.34
C VAL A 155 -3.43 7.81 2.88
N SER A 156 -2.54 7.41 1.99
CA SER A 156 -1.74 8.31 1.16
C SER A 156 -2.04 7.98 -0.29
N ASP A 157 -2.75 8.87 -0.99
CA ASP A 157 -3.12 8.66 -2.39
C ASP A 157 -3.10 9.98 -3.17
N VAL A 158 -3.07 9.88 -4.49
CA VAL A 158 -3.13 11.04 -5.38
C VAL A 158 -4.58 11.51 -5.49
N VAL A 159 -4.79 12.80 -5.29
CA VAL A 159 -6.09 13.45 -5.51
C VAL A 159 -5.98 14.54 -6.57
N THR A 160 -7.09 14.90 -7.18
CA THR A 160 -7.16 15.99 -8.15
C THR A 160 -7.89 17.19 -7.56
N LYS A 161 -7.66 18.36 -8.16
CA LYS A 161 -8.49 19.55 -7.96
C LYS A 161 -9.22 19.86 -9.24
N GLY A 162 -10.52 19.54 -9.25
CA GLY A 162 -11.38 19.67 -10.42
C GLY A 162 -11.35 18.43 -11.35
N GLU A 163 -12.15 18.49 -12.41
CA GLU A 163 -12.34 17.36 -13.32
C GLU A 163 -11.08 16.99 -14.10
N ILE A 164 -10.77 15.71 -14.11
CA ILE A 164 -9.74 15.13 -14.98
C ILE A 164 -10.28 15.11 -16.42
N PRO A 165 -9.54 15.67 -17.42
CA PRO A 165 -9.95 15.63 -18.81
C PRO A 165 -10.18 14.20 -19.32
N ALA A 166 -11.23 14.01 -20.14
CA ALA A 166 -11.63 12.70 -20.66
C ALA A 166 -10.49 11.89 -21.35
N PRO A 167 -9.54 12.49 -22.08
CA PRO A 167 -8.42 11.76 -22.64
C PRO A 167 -7.49 11.18 -21.56
N VAL A 168 -7.30 11.90 -20.45
CA VAL A 168 -6.47 11.46 -19.31
C VAL A 168 -7.13 10.29 -18.59
N LYS A 169 -8.44 10.35 -18.33
CA LYS A 169 -9.22 9.25 -17.73
C LYS A 169 -9.15 7.94 -18.53
N LYS A 170 -8.90 8.02 -19.85
CA LYS A 170 -8.83 6.86 -20.74
C LYS A 170 -7.43 6.31 -20.95
N SER A 171 -6.41 6.95 -20.41
CA SER A 171 -5.02 6.51 -20.55
C SER A 171 -4.71 5.40 -19.55
N VAL A 172 -4.38 4.21 -20.06
CA VAL A 172 -3.95 3.08 -19.22
C VAL A 172 -2.64 3.40 -18.47
N GLU A 173 -1.72 4.13 -19.10
CA GLU A 173 -0.46 4.53 -18.49
C GLU A 173 -0.68 5.45 -17.29
N LEU A 174 -1.60 6.42 -17.42
CA LEU A 174 -1.96 7.34 -16.35
C LEU A 174 -2.83 6.66 -15.28
N TRP A 175 -3.56 5.59 -15.64
CA TRP A 175 -4.26 4.75 -14.68
C TRP A 175 -3.28 4.00 -13.77
N ILE A 176 -2.28 3.34 -14.35
CA ILE A 176 -1.20 2.65 -13.61
C ILE A 176 -0.42 3.64 -12.72
N GLY A 177 -0.26 4.89 -13.17
CA GLY A 177 0.33 5.98 -12.39
C GLY A 177 -0.61 6.61 -11.35
N CYS A 178 -1.75 6.00 -11.02
CA CYS A 178 -2.76 6.49 -10.07
C CYS A 178 -3.45 7.82 -10.43
N ILE A 179 -3.13 8.43 -11.58
CA ILE A 179 -3.67 9.74 -11.98
C ILE A 179 -5.07 9.61 -12.59
N ALA A 180 -5.25 8.66 -13.52
CA ALA A 180 -6.53 8.52 -14.24
C ALA A 180 -7.67 8.02 -13.34
N GLY A 181 -7.37 7.32 -12.26
CA GLY A 181 -8.32 6.85 -11.25
C GLY A 181 -8.46 7.77 -10.05
N ALA A 182 -7.70 8.88 -9.98
CA ALA A 182 -7.74 9.77 -8.83
C ALA A 182 -9.11 10.44 -8.70
N LEU A 183 -9.62 10.51 -7.48
CA LEU A 183 -10.82 11.25 -7.12
C LEU A 183 -10.49 12.74 -6.92
N ASP A 184 -11.50 13.59 -7.05
CA ASP A 184 -11.40 14.96 -6.58
C ASP A 184 -11.21 14.97 -5.05
N GLU A 185 -10.50 15.99 -4.53
CA GLU A 185 -10.21 16.11 -3.10
C GLU A 185 -11.49 16.10 -2.26
N ASP A 186 -12.53 16.80 -2.72
CA ASP A 186 -13.82 16.91 -2.03
C ASP A 186 -14.57 15.55 -2.03
N ASP A 187 -14.51 14.78 -3.14
CA ASP A 187 -15.12 13.45 -3.24
C ASP A 187 -14.40 12.40 -2.35
N TYR A 188 -13.10 12.60 -2.10
CA TYR A 188 -12.32 11.66 -1.26
C TYR A 188 -12.61 11.82 0.23
N VAL A 189 -13.04 13.02 0.66
CA VAL A 189 -13.28 13.37 2.07
C VAL A 189 -14.76 13.22 2.46
N ALA A 190 -15.67 13.16 1.46
CA ALA A 190 -17.12 13.05 1.68
C ALA A 190 -17.54 11.67 2.21
#